data_0190b6bab7188287dd035ed4221dd11c
#
_entry.id   0190b6bab7188287dd035ed4221dd11c
#
_cell.length_a   1.000
_cell.length_b   1.000
_cell.length_c   1.000
_cell.angle_alpha   90.00
_cell.angle_beta   90.00
_cell.angle_gamma   90.00
#
_symmetry.space_group_name_H-M   'P 1'
#
loop_
_entity.id
_entity.type
_entity.pdbx_description
1 polymer ?
#
loop_
_entity_poly.entity_id
_entity_poly.type
_entity_poly.pdbx_seq_one_letter_code
_entity_poly.pdbx_strand_id
1 'polypeptide(L)'
;MKQSLNLFLLLAFLSLSLLGCGRKTVTRVSTDSDIDLSGRWNDADSRRVAEALSASALNAAWRENFIRYNNRKPVVIVGLVTNKSHEHIEAETFIKDIEKEFVRTGMVRVVQNAVFREKIREERADQQEFASPETAKRWGAELGADFMMFGTINSIVDSEGRRQVTFYQVDLELANLETNELVWVDGKKIKKYIVN
;
A
#
# COMPACT_ATOMS: atom_id res chain seq x y z
N MET A 1 -15.32 -66.44 14.05
CA MET A 1 -14.57 -65.80 12.93
C MET A 1 -15.19 -64.49 12.43
N LYS A 2 -16.48 -64.34 12.22
CA LYS A 2 -17.08 -63.06 11.73
C LYS A 2 -17.00 -61.90 12.76
N GLN A 3 -17.14 -62.17 14.06
CA GLN A 3 -17.04 -61.14 15.11
C GLN A 3 -15.63 -60.58 15.31
N SER A 4 -14.60 -61.42 15.19
CA SER A 4 -13.21 -60.97 15.28
C SER A 4 -12.78 -60.10 14.09
N LEU A 5 -13.32 -60.37 12.90
CA LEU A 5 -13.05 -59.60 11.70
C LEU A 5 -13.67 -58.20 11.78
N ASN A 6 -14.90 -58.09 12.31
CA ASN A 6 -15.57 -56.79 12.49
C ASN A 6 -14.87 -55.92 13.54
N LEU A 7 -14.36 -56.52 14.61
CA LEU A 7 -13.62 -55.79 15.64
C LEU A 7 -12.29 -55.25 15.07
N PHE A 8 -11.62 -56.03 14.21
CA PHE A 8 -10.36 -55.62 13.58
C PHE A 8 -10.59 -54.46 12.58
N LEU A 9 -11.68 -54.50 11.80
CA LEU A 9 -12.08 -53.44 10.91
C LEU A 9 -12.46 -52.16 11.66
N LEU A 10 -13.14 -52.29 12.80
CA LEU A 10 -13.51 -51.09 13.62
C LEU A 10 -12.28 -50.43 14.25
N LEU A 11 -11.30 -51.22 14.72
CA LEU A 11 -10.02 -50.75 15.25
C LEU A 11 -9.16 -50.11 14.15
N ALA A 12 -9.12 -50.66 12.95
CA ALA A 12 -8.41 -50.07 11.81
C ALA A 12 -9.04 -48.73 11.36
N PHE A 13 -10.35 -48.63 11.37
CA PHE A 13 -11.04 -47.38 11.06
C PHE A 13 -10.83 -46.30 12.12
N LEU A 14 -10.79 -46.66 13.40
CA LEU A 14 -10.51 -45.76 14.53
C LEU A 14 -9.05 -45.26 14.51
N SER A 15 -8.09 -46.09 14.08
CA SER A 15 -6.68 -45.65 13.96
C SER A 15 -6.43 -44.72 12.81
N LEU A 16 -7.22 -44.77 11.70
CA LEU A 16 -7.11 -43.87 10.57
C LEU A 16 -7.63 -42.43 10.86
N SER A 17 -8.56 -42.30 11.82
CA SER A 17 -9.13 -41.02 12.21
C SER A 17 -8.22 -40.17 13.11
N LEU A 18 -7.13 -40.74 13.65
CA LEU A 18 -6.17 -40.04 14.52
C LEU A 18 -5.02 -39.32 13.75
N LEU A 19 -4.93 -39.49 12.45
CA LEU A 19 -3.82 -38.92 11.62
C LEU A 19 -4.10 -37.51 11.03
N GLY A 20 -5.21 -36.86 11.40
CA GLY A 20 -5.74 -35.71 10.69
C GLY A 20 -5.57 -34.34 11.32
N CYS A 21 -4.80 -34.15 12.40
CA CYS A 21 -4.59 -32.79 12.94
C CYS A 21 -3.27 -32.19 12.49
N GLY A 22 -3.25 -31.56 11.33
CA GLY A 22 -2.16 -30.67 10.93
C GLY A 22 -2.03 -29.51 11.91
N ARG A 23 -0.97 -29.50 12.73
CA ARG A 23 -0.71 -28.42 13.71
C ARG A 23 -0.26 -27.18 12.95
N LYS A 24 -1.08 -26.12 12.99
CA LYS A 24 -0.70 -24.82 12.44
C LYS A 24 0.49 -24.27 13.22
N THR A 25 1.61 -24.02 12.54
CA THR A 25 2.79 -23.38 13.11
C THR A 25 2.89 -21.96 12.60
N VAL A 26 3.11 -20.99 13.49
CA VAL A 26 3.32 -19.58 13.16
C VAL A 26 4.75 -19.23 13.53
N THR A 27 5.52 -18.77 12.57
CA THR A 27 6.90 -18.29 12.75
C THR A 27 6.99 -16.84 12.33
N ARG A 28 7.70 -16.01 13.10
CA ARG A 28 8.02 -14.64 12.70
C ARG A 28 9.21 -14.68 11.74
N VAL A 29 9.06 -14.00 10.61
CA VAL A 29 10.12 -13.84 9.61
C VAL A 29 10.47 -12.36 9.47
N SER A 30 11.59 -12.03 8.82
CA SER A 30 11.94 -10.64 8.52
C SER A 30 10.88 -10.03 7.61
N THR A 31 10.55 -8.76 7.84
CA THR A 31 9.64 -7.98 6.98
C THR A 31 10.18 -7.79 5.56
N ASP A 32 11.50 -7.95 5.38
CA ASP A 32 12.15 -7.83 4.07
C ASP A 32 12.18 -9.14 3.29
N SER A 33 11.65 -10.22 3.90
CA SER A 33 11.58 -11.53 3.23
C SER A 33 10.51 -11.52 2.13
N ASP A 34 10.89 -11.96 0.93
CA ASP A 34 9.95 -12.17 -0.16
C ASP A 34 9.32 -13.55 -0.05
N ILE A 35 8.11 -13.62 0.49
CA ILE A 35 7.35 -14.88 0.64
C ILE A 35 6.11 -14.80 -0.25
N ASP A 36 6.13 -15.59 -1.32
CA ASP A 36 5.03 -15.65 -2.29
C ASP A 36 4.30 -17.00 -2.17
N LEU A 37 3.22 -17.03 -1.40
CA LEU A 37 2.46 -18.25 -1.10
C LEU A 37 1.35 -18.56 -2.11
N SER A 38 0.71 -17.54 -2.63
CA SER A 38 -0.50 -17.71 -3.44
C SER A 38 -0.38 -17.15 -4.86
N GLY A 39 0.72 -16.46 -5.17
CA GLY A 39 0.88 -15.71 -6.41
C GLY A 39 -0.02 -14.47 -6.52
N ARG A 40 -0.78 -14.13 -5.47
CA ARG A 40 -1.55 -12.88 -5.39
C ARG A 40 -0.64 -11.73 -5.02
N TRP A 41 -1.21 -10.50 -5.11
CA TRP A 41 -0.54 -9.31 -4.59
C TRP A 41 -0.21 -9.46 -3.11
N ASN A 42 1.01 -9.12 -2.72
CA ASN A 42 1.49 -9.25 -1.35
C ASN A 42 2.29 -8.00 -0.89
N ASP A 43 2.81 -8.04 0.32
CA ASP A 43 3.56 -6.95 0.95
C ASP A 43 4.87 -6.63 0.21
N ALA A 44 5.57 -7.65 -0.31
CA ALA A 44 6.79 -7.45 -1.08
C ALA A 44 6.52 -6.71 -2.40
N ASP A 45 5.38 -7.00 -3.05
CA ASP A 45 4.94 -6.28 -4.25
C ASP A 45 4.66 -4.80 -3.92
N SER A 46 3.88 -4.55 -2.86
CA SER A 46 3.56 -3.19 -2.41
C SER A 46 4.80 -2.37 -2.10
N ARG A 47 5.72 -2.92 -1.31
CA ARG A 47 6.98 -2.27 -0.94
C ARG A 47 7.81 -1.93 -2.17
N ARG A 48 8.10 -2.90 -3.03
CA ARG A 48 8.93 -2.71 -4.23
C ARG A 48 8.35 -1.69 -5.19
N VAL A 49 7.03 -1.69 -5.35
CA VAL A 49 6.35 -0.72 -6.24
C VAL A 49 6.40 0.67 -5.62
N ALA A 50 6.10 0.81 -4.33
CA ALA A 50 6.14 2.09 -3.62
C ALA A 50 7.55 2.71 -3.65
N GLU A 51 8.59 1.93 -3.36
CA GLU A 51 9.99 2.38 -3.42
C GLU A 51 10.39 2.83 -4.83
N ALA A 52 10.09 2.02 -5.85
CA ALA A 52 10.47 2.31 -7.23
C ALA A 52 9.79 3.57 -7.75
N LEU A 53 8.47 3.71 -7.56
CA LEU A 53 7.70 4.84 -8.05
C LEU A 53 7.97 6.11 -7.25
N SER A 54 8.20 6.01 -5.93
CA SER A 54 8.62 7.15 -5.11
C SER A 54 9.98 7.67 -5.55
N ALA A 55 10.95 6.79 -5.79
CA ALA A 55 12.27 7.18 -6.29
C ALA A 55 12.17 7.84 -7.67
N SER A 56 11.37 7.29 -8.58
CA SER A 56 11.13 7.87 -9.92
C SER A 56 10.53 9.27 -9.81
N ALA A 57 9.48 9.45 -9.01
CA ALA A 57 8.83 10.73 -8.82
C ALA A 57 9.77 11.79 -8.22
N LEU A 58 10.51 11.45 -7.18
CA LEU A 58 11.40 12.37 -6.47
C LEU A 58 12.61 12.80 -7.29
N ASN A 59 13.07 11.97 -8.24
CA ASN A 59 14.21 12.28 -9.10
C ASN A 59 13.81 12.88 -10.46
N ALA A 60 12.52 13.04 -10.74
CA ALA A 60 12.03 13.63 -11.96
C ALA A 60 12.20 15.16 -12.00
N ALA A 61 12.29 15.72 -13.19
CA ALA A 61 12.62 17.13 -13.44
C ALA A 61 11.62 18.14 -12.85
N TRP A 62 10.34 17.74 -12.66
CA TRP A 62 9.29 18.63 -12.11
C TRP A 62 9.70 19.28 -10.80
N ARG A 63 10.39 18.54 -9.93
CA ARG A 63 10.80 19.00 -8.60
C ARG A 63 11.85 20.10 -8.69
N GLU A 64 12.89 19.89 -9.51
CA GLU A 64 13.96 20.88 -9.71
C GLU A 64 13.44 22.13 -10.44
N ASN A 65 12.57 21.96 -11.42
CA ASN A 65 11.90 23.06 -12.08
C ASN A 65 11.09 23.89 -11.07
N PHE A 66 10.28 23.22 -10.23
CA PHE A 66 9.50 23.92 -9.21
C PHE A 66 10.40 24.72 -8.25
N ILE A 67 11.47 24.11 -7.73
CA ILE A 67 12.41 24.78 -6.82
C ILE A 67 13.06 25.99 -7.49
N ARG A 68 13.45 25.87 -8.75
CA ARG A 68 14.06 26.97 -9.50
C ARG A 68 13.14 28.18 -9.63
N TYR A 69 11.85 27.96 -9.88
CA TYR A 69 10.89 29.06 -10.07
C TYR A 69 10.36 29.61 -8.76
N ASN A 70 10.19 28.79 -7.72
CA ASN A 70 9.51 29.15 -6.49
C ASN A 70 10.45 29.38 -5.30
N ASN A 71 11.74 29.05 -5.42
CA ASN A 71 12.77 29.14 -4.38
C ASN A 71 12.38 28.44 -3.06
N ARG A 72 11.60 27.36 -3.15
CA ARG A 72 11.15 26.54 -2.00
C ARG A 72 10.89 25.10 -2.43
N LYS A 73 10.84 24.19 -1.45
CA LYS A 73 10.45 22.81 -1.69
C LYS A 73 8.96 22.74 -2.08
N PRO A 74 8.59 21.89 -3.06
CA PRO A 74 7.19 21.65 -3.38
C PRO A 74 6.46 20.96 -2.23
N VAL A 75 5.16 21.25 -2.13
CA VAL A 75 4.24 20.67 -1.17
C VAL A 75 3.35 19.67 -1.91
N VAL A 76 3.32 18.42 -1.44
CA VAL A 76 2.63 17.32 -2.10
C VAL A 76 1.58 16.71 -1.17
N ILE A 77 0.41 16.41 -1.71
CA ILE A 77 -0.55 15.48 -1.12
C ILE A 77 -0.41 14.13 -1.83
N VAL A 78 -0.23 13.06 -1.09
CA VAL A 78 -0.45 11.71 -1.63
C VAL A 78 -1.95 11.44 -1.52
N GLY A 79 -2.62 11.46 -2.65
CA GLY A 79 -4.07 11.36 -2.76
C GLY A 79 -4.53 9.91 -2.88
N LEU A 80 -5.55 9.68 -3.69
CA LEU A 80 -6.19 8.39 -3.83
C LEU A 80 -5.46 7.49 -4.82
N VAL A 81 -5.13 6.27 -4.40
CA VAL A 81 -4.81 5.15 -5.30
C VAL A 81 -5.99 4.20 -5.34
N THR A 82 -6.59 4.05 -6.51
CA THR A 82 -7.79 3.23 -6.67
C THR A 82 -7.42 1.82 -7.08
N ASN A 83 -7.83 0.83 -6.28
CA ASN A 83 -7.72 -0.56 -6.65
C ASN A 83 -8.81 -0.92 -7.68
N LYS A 84 -8.40 -1.21 -8.91
CA LYS A 84 -9.22 -1.71 -10.02
C LYS A 84 -8.85 -3.15 -10.40
N SER A 85 -8.04 -3.82 -9.57
CA SER A 85 -7.66 -5.21 -9.80
C SER A 85 -8.82 -6.15 -9.45
N HIS A 86 -8.69 -7.43 -9.83
CA HIS A 86 -9.62 -8.49 -9.46
C HIS A 86 -9.46 -8.98 -8.01
N GLU A 87 -8.49 -8.44 -7.28
CA GLU A 87 -8.19 -8.82 -5.89
C GLU A 87 -8.52 -7.68 -4.92
N HIS A 88 -8.76 -8.03 -3.67
CA HIS A 88 -8.82 -7.04 -2.60
C HIS A 88 -7.39 -6.63 -2.19
N ILE A 89 -6.93 -5.49 -2.74
CA ILE A 89 -5.65 -4.88 -2.39
C ILE A 89 -5.94 -3.66 -1.53
N GLU A 90 -5.33 -3.63 -0.33
CA GLU A 90 -5.45 -2.49 0.60
C GLU A 90 -4.56 -1.34 0.12
N ALA A 91 -5.14 -0.47 -0.71
CA ALA A 91 -4.41 0.64 -1.33
C ALA A 91 -3.89 1.66 -0.31
N GLU A 92 -4.50 1.77 0.88
CA GLU A 92 -4.04 2.68 1.92
C GLU A 92 -2.65 2.31 2.45
N THR A 93 -2.35 1.02 2.60
CA THR A 93 -1.01 0.55 2.98
C THR A 93 0.04 1.02 1.97
N PHE A 94 -0.26 0.87 0.68
CA PHE A 94 0.61 1.34 -0.40
C PHE A 94 0.81 2.87 -0.39
N ILE A 95 -0.28 3.64 -0.18
CA ILE A 95 -0.21 5.10 -0.04
C ILE A 95 0.70 5.50 1.13
N LYS A 96 0.58 4.81 2.27
CA LYS A 96 1.41 5.08 3.44
C LYS A 96 2.89 4.79 3.22
N ASP A 97 3.23 3.81 2.42
CA ASP A 97 4.63 3.54 2.07
C ASP A 97 5.21 4.65 1.19
N ILE A 98 4.44 5.18 0.23
CA ILE A 98 4.84 6.36 -0.56
C ILE A 98 5.01 7.60 0.32
N GLU A 99 4.05 7.88 1.22
CA GLU A 99 4.15 9.00 2.15
C GLU A 99 5.42 8.94 3.01
N LYS A 100 5.74 7.74 3.55
CA LYS A 100 6.96 7.52 4.34
C LYS A 100 8.22 7.83 3.54
N GLU A 101 8.31 7.35 2.29
CA GLU A 101 9.45 7.61 1.43
C GLU A 101 9.62 9.11 1.13
N PHE A 102 8.53 9.81 0.85
CA PHE A 102 8.56 11.25 0.58
C PHE A 102 9.00 12.06 1.81
N VAL A 103 8.48 11.71 2.99
CA VAL A 103 8.87 12.36 4.26
C VAL A 103 10.32 12.03 4.61
N ARG A 104 10.74 10.77 4.46
CA ARG A 104 12.09 10.30 4.81
C ARG A 104 13.18 10.99 4.01
N THR A 105 12.97 11.19 2.73
CA THR A 105 13.95 11.88 1.87
C THR A 105 14.04 13.38 2.14
N GLY A 106 12.96 13.99 2.63
CA GLY A 106 12.87 15.43 2.86
C GLY A 106 13.02 16.28 1.58
N MET A 107 12.93 15.66 0.40
CA MET A 107 13.04 16.36 -0.89
C MET A 107 11.82 17.22 -1.20
N VAL A 108 10.67 16.82 -0.67
CA VAL A 108 9.38 17.52 -0.76
C VAL A 108 8.80 17.73 0.64
N ARG A 109 7.76 18.54 0.77
CA ARG A 109 6.94 18.65 1.97
C ARG A 109 5.65 17.88 1.75
N VAL A 110 5.31 16.96 2.65
CA VAL A 110 4.05 16.20 2.57
C VAL A 110 3.04 16.82 3.51
N VAL A 111 1.83 17.04 3.04
CA VAL A 111 0.69 17.50 3.85
C VAL A 111 -0.41 16.44 3.84
N GLN A 112 -1.17 16.41 4.91
CA GLN A 112 -2.24 15.43 5.12
C GLN A 112 -3.36 15.58 4.09
N ASN A 113 -3.98 14.46 3.75
CA ASN A 113 -5.21 14.44 2.94
C ASN A 113 -6.41 15.04 3.70
N ALA A 114 -7.54 15.23 3.03
CA ALA A 114 -8.70 15.91 3.58
C ALA A 114 -9.23 15.28 4.88
N VAL A 115 -9.26 13.94 4.98
CA VAL A 115 -9.78 13.23 6.15
C VAL A 115 -8.94 13.50 7.40
N PHE A 116 -7.61 13.39 7.28
CA PHE A 116 -6.72 13.65 8.40
C PHE A 116 -6.58 15.14 8.73
N ARG A 117 -6.69 16.02 7.73
CA ARG A 117 -6.72 17.48 7.99
C ARG A 117 -7.90 17.86 8.86
N GLU A 118 -9.08 17.28 8.63
CA GLU A 118 -10.24 17.57 9.46
C GLU A 118 -10.01 17.19 10.91
N LYS A 119 -9.47 16.01 11.18
CA LYS A 119 -9.10 15.58 12.54
C LYS A 119 -8.10 16.53 13.22
N ILE A 120 -7.14 17.07 12.46
CA ILE A 120 -6.18 18.06 12.99
C ILE A 120 -6.89 19.38 13.32
N ARG A 121 -7.90 19.77 12.53
CA ARG A 121 -8.70 20.97 12.79
C ARG A 121 -9.54 20.81 14.04
N GLU A 122 -10.19 19.68 14.21
CA GLU A 122 -10.94 19.33 15.42
C GLU A 122 -10.03 19.40 16.67
N GLU A 123 -8.86 18.78 16.63
CA GLU A 123 -7.88 18.82 17.73
C GLU A 123 -7.42 20.27 18.02
N ARG A 124 -7.21 21.10 17.00
CA ARG A 124 -6.84 22.50 17.23
C ARG A 124 -7.96 23.29 17.89
N ALA A 125 -9.21 23.00 17.55
CA ALA A 125 -10.38 23.64 18.20
C ALA A 125 -10.43 23.26 19.68
N ASP A 126 -10.27 21.98 20.00
CA ASP A 126 -10.23 21.49 21.38
C ASP A 126 -9.10 22.13 22.19
N GLN A 127 -7.91 22.27 21.62
CA GLN A 127 -6.80 22.93 22.31
C GLN A 127 -7.09 24.41 22.62
N GLN A 128 -7.83 25.11 21.77
CA GLN A 128 -8.20 26.51 22.05
C GLN A 128 -9.24 26.64 23.16
N GLU A 129 -10.06 25.61 23.37
CA GLU A 129 -11.08 25.61 24.44
C GLU A 129 -10.52 25.11 25.79
N PHE A 130 -9.66 24.09 25.75
CA PHE A 130 -9.26 23.34 26.97
C PHE A 130 -7.78 23.45 27.34
N ALA A 131 -6.88 23.82 26.43
CA ALA A 131 -5.46 23.94 26.77
C ALA A 131 -5.11 25.33 27.36
N SER A 132 -3.98 25.40 28.09
CA SER A 132 -3.50 26.68 28.59
C SER A 132 -3.08 27.63 27.45
N PRO A 133 -3.24 28.95 27.63
CA PRO A 133 -2.89 29.92 26.57
C PRO A 133 -1.44 29.83 26.09
N GLU A 134 -0.51 29.35 26.96
CA GLU A 134 0.90 29.21 26.65
C GLU A 134 1.17 28.00 25.74
N THR A 135 0.33 26.95 25.81
CA THR A 135 0.53 25.69 25.09
C THR A 135 -0.39 25.50 23.90
N ALA A 136 -1.55 26.18 23.90
CA ALA A 136 -2.52 26.10 22.78
C ALA A 136 -1.89 26.57 21.47
N LYS A 137 -2.07 25.76 20.42
CA LYS A 137 -1.59 26.12 19.09
C LYS A 137 -2.54 27.10 18.43
N ARG A 138 -2.01 28.23 17.98
CA ARG A 138 -2.83 29.23 17.27
C ARG A 138 -3.36 28.68 15.95
N TRP A 139 -4.56 29.06 15.60
CA TRP A 139 -5.06 28.91 14.25
C TRP A 139 -4.18 29.71 13.29
N GLY A 140 -3.44 29.00 12.43
CA GLY A 140 -2.63 29.60 11.38
C GLY A 140 -3.14 29.14 10.01
N ALA A 141 -2.69 29.79 8.94
CA ALA A 141 -2.95 29.31 7.60
C ALA A 141 -2.33 27.92 7.42
N GLU A 142 -3.13 26.97 6.92
CA GLU A 142 -2.62 25.66 6.53
C GLU A 142 -1.69 25.81 5.33
N LEU A 143 -0.71 24.94 5.26
CA LEU A 143 0.15 24.86 4.09
C LEU A 143 -0.65 24.26 2.94
N GLY A 144 -0.86 25.03 1.88
CA GLY A 144 -1.48 24.56 0.65
C GLY A 144 -0.56 23.59 -0.09
N ALA A 145 -1.11 22.57 -0.72
CA ALA A 145 -0.36 21.68 -1.60
C ALA A 145 -0.20 22.33 -2.99
N ASP A 146 0.97 22.13 -3.57
CA ASP A 146 1.26 22.52 -4.96
C ASP A 146 0.89 21.40 -5.93
N PHE A 147 1.05 20.14 -5.47
CA PHE A 147 0.85 18.95 -6.30
C PHE A 147 0.04 17.89 -5.55
N MET A 148 -0.69 17.10 -6.32
CA MET A 148 -1.39 15.92 -5.85
C MET A 148 -0.96 14.69 -6.63
N MET A 149 -0.55 13.63 -5.90
CA MET A 149 -0.29 12.32 -6.47
C MET A 149 -1.55 11.47 -6.38
N PHE A 150 -1.85 10.74 -7.44
CA PHE A 150 -2.96 9.78 -7.50
C PHE A 150 -2.61 8.65 -8.47
N GLY A 151 -3.42 7.60 -8.49
CA GLY A 151 -3.14 6.49 -9.40
C GLY A 151 -4.11 5.34 -9.32
N THR A 152 -3.75 4.25 -10.00
CA THR A 152 -4.55 3.03 -10.08
C THR A 152 -3.69 1.78 -9.97
N ILE A 153 -4.28 0.72 -9.41
CA ILE A 153 -3.77 -0.64 -9.44
C ILE A 153 -4.70 -1.45 -10.32
N ASN A 154 -4.21 -1.95 -11.44
CA ASN A 154 -4.94 -2.78 -12.39
C ASN A 154 -4.39 -4.20 -12.41
N SER A 155 -5.17 -5.18 -12.87
CA SER A 155 -4.69 -6.54 -13.09
C SER A 155 -5.35 -7.19 -14.29
N ILE A 156 -4.62 -8.13 -14.89
CA ILE A 156 -5.12 -9.03 -15.95
C ILE A 156 -4.79 -10.44 -15.51
N VAL A 157 -5.78 -11.32 -15.53
CA VAL A 157 -5.62 -12.75 -15.25
C VAL A 157 -5.86 -13.55 -16.53
N ASP A 158 -4.93 -14.43 -16.83
CA ASP A 158 -5.02 -15.40 -17.90
C ASP A 158 -4.78 -16.80 -17.34
N SER A 159 -5.71 -17.74 -17.55
CA SER A 159 -5.65 -19.07 -16.95
C SER A 159 -6.10 -20.16 -17.89
N GLU A 160 -5.33 -21.26 -17.90
CA GLU A 160 -5.66 -22.47 -18.67
C GLU A 160 -5.32 -23.73 -17.85
N GLY A 161 -6.31 -24.54 -17.56
CA GLY A 161 -6.15 -25.77 -16.77
C GLY A 161 -5.62 -25.47 -15.36
N ARG A 162 -4.39 -25.94 -15.07
CA ARG A 162 -3.71 -25.75 -13.78
C ARG A 162 -2.72 -24.59 -13.78
N ARG A 163 -2.63 -23.84 -14.86
CA ARG A 163 -1.69 -22.72 -15.02
C ARG A 163 -2.42 -21.40 -15.03
N GLN A 164 -1.87 -20.42 -14.35
CA GLN A 164 -2.39 -19.05 -14.31
C GLN A 164 -1.23 -18.06 -14.42
N VAL A 165 -1.45 -17.00 -15.17
CA VAL A 165 -0.61 -15.81 -15.16
C VAL A 165 -1.43 -14.65 -14.63
N THR A 166 -0.93 -13.97 -13.62
CA THR A 166 -1.50 -12.71 -13.14
C THR A 166 -0.51 -11.59 -13.44
N PHE A 167 -0.99 -10.60 -14.17
CA PHE A 167 -0.26 -9.38 -14.47
C PHE A 167 -0.89 -8.24 -13.68
N TYR A 168 -0.06 -7.49 -12.96
CA TYR A 168 -0.43 -6.26 -12.27
C TYR A 168 0.27 -5.07 -12.91
N GLN A 169 -0.44 -3.96 -12.96
CA GLN A 169 0.11 -2.68 -13.36
C GLN A 169 -0.36 -1.61 -12.39
N VAL A 170 0.61 -0.93 -11.80
CA VAL A 170 0.38 0.22 -10.92
C VAL A 170 0.87 1.44 -11.67
N ASP A 171 -0.02 2.39 -11.91
CA ASP A 171 0.27 3.67 -12.54
C ASP A 171 0.05 4.78 -11.52
N LEU A 172 1.03 5.66 -11.35
CA LEU A 172 0.95 6.86 -10.52
C LEU A 172 1.18 8.11 -11.37
N GLU A 173 0.48 9.15 -11.02
CA GLU A 173 0.48 10.43 -11.69
C GLU A 173 0.63 11.56 -10.67
N LEU A 174 1.34 12.62 -11.03
CA LEU A 174 1.49 13.82 -10.23
C LEU A 174 0.99 15.03 -11.01
N ALA A 175 -0.08 15.66 -10.51
CA ALA A 175 -0.66 16.85 -11.12
C ALA A 175 -0.37 18.11 -10.31
N ASN A 176 -0.12 19.19 -11.01
CA ASN A 176 -0.08 20.54 -10.46
C ASN A 176 -1.52 20.98 -10.15
N LEU A 177 -1.79 21.37 -8.90
CA LEU A 177 -3.14 21.74 -8.44
C LEU A 177 -3.61 23.11 -8.94
N GLU A 178 -2.72 23.96 -9.38
CA GLU A 178 -3.05 25.29 -9.92
C GLU A 178 -3.38 25.20 -11.41
N THR A 179 -2.58 24.42 -12.18
CA THR A 179 -2.69 24.39 -13.65
C THR A 179 -3.37 23.14 -14.20
N ASN A 180 -3.60 22.11 -13.34
CA ASN A 180 -4.03 20.77 -13.74
C ASN A 180 -3.04 20.04 -14.69
N GLU A 181 -1.84 20.55 -14.83
CA GLU A 181 -0.80 19.91 -15.66
C GLU A 181 -0.29 18.65 -15.01
N LEU A 182 -0.17 17.58 -15.79
CA LEU A 182 0.47 16.34 -15.41
C LEU A 182 1.98 16.52 -15.53
N VAL A 183 2.66 16.66 -14.38
CA VAL A 183 4.10 16.98 -14.34
C VAL A 183 4.99 15.74 -14.24
N TRP A 184 4.41 14.61 -13.86
CA TRP A 184 5.06 13.31 -13.83
C TRP A 184 4.02 12.19 -13.90
N VAL A 185 4.36 11.14 -14.61
CA VAL A 185 3.63 9.87 -14.68
C VAL A 185 4.62 8.74 -14.84
N ASP A 186 4.43 7.67 -14.10
CA ASP A 186 5.22 6.44 -14.23
C ASP A 186 4.41 5.24 -13.76
N GLY A 187 4.83 4.04 -14.16
CA GLY A 187 4.15 2.81 -13.80
C GLY A 187 5.08 1.64 -13.56
N LYS A 188 4.69 0.76 -12.63
CA LYS A 188 5.40 -0.47 -12.34
C LYS A 188 4.54 -1.68 -12.68
N LYS A 189 5.17 -2.66 -13.32
CA LYS A 189 4.52 -3.90 -13.78
C LYS A 189 5.09 -5.10 -13.05
N ILE A 190 4.20 -6.00 -12.63
CA ILE A 190 4.56 -7.28 -11.99
C ILE A 190 3.82 -8.39 -12.74
N LYS A 191 4.50 -9.49 -13.01
CA LYS A 191 3.91 -10.65 -13.66
C LYS A 191 4.24 -11.89 -12.83
N LYS A 192 3.20 -12.62 -12.40
CA LYS A 192 3.32 -13.84 -11.61
C LYS A 192 2.79 -15.02 -12.40
N TYR A 193 3.53 -16.13 -12.38
CA TYR A 193 3.15 -17.41 -12.98
C TYR A 193 2.86 -18.41 -11.88
N ILE A 194 1.67 -19.00 -11.91
CA ILE A 194 1.15 -19.90 -10.88
C ILE A 194 0.83 -21.25 -11.52
N VAL A 195 1.24 -22.32 -10.86
CA VAL A 195 0.90 -23.72 -11.23
C VAL A 195 0.24 -24.38 -10.03
N ASN A 196 -1.05 -24.81 -10.20
CA ASN A 196 -1.85 -25.45 -9.17
C ASN A 196 -1.81 -26.98 -9.30
#